data_d324f94e229d9fe03544f42b2386089b
#
_entry.id   d324f94e229d9fe03544f42b2386089b
#
_cell.length_a   1.000
_cell.length_b   1.000
_cell.length_c   1.000
_cell.angle_alpha   90.00
_cell.angle_beta   90.00
_cell.angle_gamma   90.00
#
_symmetry.space_group_name_H-M   'P 1'
#
loop_
_entity.id
_entity.type
_entity.pdbx_description
1 polymer ?
#
loop_
_entity_poly.entity_id
_entity_poly.type
_entity_poly.pdbx_seq_one_letter_code
_entity_poly.pdbx_strand_id
1 'polypeptide(L)'
;KYPGWGGKYFVFVKLTTNNGLIGYGEVYSASISPEKMIYVIEDIFERHMKGENPENIELMFRRVYSSGFTQRPDPTIIGAFSGLEIACWDILGKSCDKPIYSLLGGAMQKRIRSYTYLYPLPHHDHKKFWSNPDMAVESAREMLKLGFTAIKFDPAGPYTIRGGHQPSMFDINLSIEFCKALRQTVGNKADLLFGTHGQFTTSGAIRLGKALEEFNLLWFEEPIPPDNIDEFKKVATQVNIPIATGERH
;
A
#
# COMPACT_ATOMS: atom_id res chain seq x y z
N LYS A 1 19.81 6.76 -12.43
CA LYS A 1 19.68 5.68 -11.43
C LYS A 1 18.45 5.99 -10.61
N TYR A 2 17.39 5.20 -10.78
CA TYR A 2 16.14 5.41 -10.05
C TYR A 2 16.37 5.14 -8.56
N PRO A 3 15.80 5.94 -7.67
CA PRO A 3 15.81 5.62 -6.25
C PRO A 3 15.11 4.27 -6.08
N GLY A 4 15.62 3.48 -5.16
CA GLY A 4 14.95 2.26 -4.75
C GLY A 4 13.57 2.54 -4.16
N TRP A 5 12.99 1.57 -3.55
CA TRP A 5 11.68 1.55 -2.87
C TRP A 5 11.08 2.90 -2.50
N GLY A 6 9.82 3.10 -2.84
CA GLY A 6 9.10 4.32 -2.54
C GLY A 6 9.66 5.52 -3.29
N GLY A 7 9.83 5.37 -4.59
CA GLY A 7 10.44 6.36 -5.46
C GLY A 7 10.00 7.79 -5.17
N LYS A 8 10.87 8.73 -5.53
CA LYS A 8 10.62 10.17 -5.43
C LYS A 8 9.74 10.71 -6.55
N TYR A 9 9.14 9.83 -7.35
CA TYR A 9 8.37 10.19 -8.54
C TYR A 9 6.92 9.77 -8.38
N PHE A 10 6.05 10.67 -8.76
CA PHE A 10 4.62 10.43 -8.91
C PHE A 10 4.28 10.56 -10.39
N VAL A 11 3.45 9.67 -10.92
CA VAL A 11 2.97 9.72 -12.30
C VAL A 11 1.51 10.13 -12.28
N PHE A 12 1.23 11.33 -12.77
CA PHE A 12 -0.13 11.87 -12.85
C PHE A 12 -0.63 11.84 -14.29
N VAL A 13 -1.91 11.54 -14.44
CA VAL A 13 -2.66 11.63 -15.67
C VAL A 13 -3.53 12.88 -15.63
N LYS A 14 -3.55 13.64 -16.71
CA LYS A 14 -4.50 14.72 -16.96
C LYS A 14 -5.26 14.40 -18.24
N LEU A 15 -6.54 14.13 -18.13
CA LEU A 15 -7.44 13.98 -19.28
C LEU A 15 -8.20 15.27 -19.52
N THR A 16 -8.41 15.60 -20.79
CA THR A 16 -9.21 16.76 -21.20
C THR A 16 -10.25 16.31 -22.21
N THR A 17 -11.52 16.61 -21.94
CA THR A 17 -12.64 16.34 -22.85
C THR A 17 -12.77 17.40 -23.93
N ASN A 18 -13.53 17.12 -24.99
CA ASN A 18 -13.76 18.08 -26.09
C ASN A 18 -14.50 19.35 -25.63
N ASN A 19 -15.29 19.27 -24.55
CA ASN A 19 -15.98 20.41 -23.94
C ASN A 19 -15.16 21.12 -22.84
N GLY A 20 -13.86 20.75 -22.66
CA GLY A 20 -12.95 21.43 -21.77
C GLY A 20 -12.95 20.95 -20.32
N LEU A 21 -13.72 19.92 -19.95
CA LEU A 21 -13.62 19.33 -18.60
C LEU A 21 -12.27 18.63 -18.46
N ILE A 22 -11.66 18.77 -17.27
CA ILE A 22 -10.38 18.21 -16.95
C ILE A 22 -10.53 17.26 -15.74
N GLY A 23 -10.03 16.03 -15.89
CA GLY A 23 -9.88 15.07 -14.80
C GLY A 23 -8.43 14.72 -14.55
N TYR A 24 -8.14 14.38 -13.29
CA TYR A 24 -6.82 13.97 -12.82
C TYR A 24 -6.87 12.58 -12.20
N GLY A 25 -5.81 11.80 -12.46
CA GLY A 25 -5.59 10.52 -11.82
C GLY A 25 -4.11 10.31 -11.52
N GLU A 26 -3.81 9.38 -10.63
CA GLU A 26 -2.45 8.97 -10.28
C GLU A 26 -2.25 7.50 -10.63
N VAL A 27 -1.07 7.19 -11.18
CA VAL A 27 -0.65 5.84 -11.57
C VAL A 27 0.38 5.33 -10.59
N TYR A 28 0.16 4.15 -10.05
CA TYR A 28 1.20 3.44 -9.31
C TYR A 28 2.18 2.77 -10.27
N SER A 29 3.46 3.16 -10.19
CA SER A 29 4.51 2.70 -11.09
C SER A 29 5.70 2.14 -10.31
N ALA A 30 5.57 0.90 -9.80
CA ALA A 30 6.65 0.24 -9.07
C ALA A 30 7.47 -0.73 -9.94
N SER A 31 6.84 -1.35 -10.94
CA SER A 31 7.47 -2.43 -11.71
C SER A 31 8.40 -1.95 -12.82
N ILE A 32 8.15 -0.75 -13.34
CA ILE A 32 8.93 -0.14 -14.43
C ILE A 32 9.25 1.32 -14.12
N SER A 33 10.20 1.91 -14.87
CA SER A 33 10.53 3.32 -14.67
C SER A 33 9.36 4.24 -15.04
N PRO A 34 9.24 5.42 -14.38
CA PRO A 34 8.16 6.37 -14.67
C PRO A 34 8.06 6.75 -16.14
N GLU A 35 9.19 6.95 -16.83
CA GLU A 35 9.20 7.29 -18.27
C GLU A 35 8.61 6.16 -19.12
N LYS A 36 8.87 4.90 -18.76
CA LYS A 36 8.29 3.75 -19.48
C LYS A 36 6.80 3.61 -19.20
N MET A 37 6.39 3.92 -17.98
CA MET A 37 4.97 3.95 -17.61
C MET A 37 4.20 5.00 -18.42
N ILE A 38 4.78 6.16 -18.70
CA ILE A 38 4.16 7.19 -19.57
C ILE A 38 3.82 6.59 -20.94
N TYR A 39 4.74 5.89 -21.58
CA TYR A 39 4.46 5.25 -22.88
C TYR A 39 3.36 4.19 -22.80
N VAL A 40 3.30 3.43 -21.71
CA VAL A 40 2.21 2.46 -21.51
C VAL A 40 0.86 3.16 -21.36
N ILE A 41 0.81 4.26 -20.60
CA ILE A 41 -0.39 5.07 -20.42
C ILE A 41 -0.87 5.64 -21.76
N GLU A 42 0.06 6.21 -22.54
CA GLU A 42 -0.23 6.78 -23.87
C GLU A 42 -0.75 5.72 -24.84
N ASP A 43 -0.14 4.54 -24.87
CA ASP A 43 -0.58 3.42 -25.71
C ASP A 43 -2.00 2.96 -25.34
N ILE A 44 -2.30 2.80 -24.04
CA ILE A 44 -3.64 2.44 -23.57
C ILE A 44 -4.66 3.52 -23.99
N PHE A 45 -4.32 4.79 -23.77
CA PHE A 45 -5.20 5.89 -24.12
C PHE A 45 -5.52 5.90 -25.63
N GLU A 46 -4.50 5.86 -26.48
CA GLU A 46 -4.66 5.92 -27.94
C GLU A 46 -5.49 4.74 -28.49
N ARG A 47 -5.30 3.54 -27.96
CA ARG A 47 -6.00 2.34 -28.45
C ARG A 47 -7.41 2.15 -27.90
N HIS A 48 -7.69 2.60 -26.69
CA HIS A 48 -8.89 2.19 -25.99
C HIS A 48 -9.79 3.32 -25.50
N MET A 49 -9.26 4.55 -25.43
CA MET A 49 -9.98 5.66 -24.79
C MET A 49 -10.15 6.90 -25.67
N LYS A 50 -9.23 7.14 -26.60
CA LYS A 50 -9.26 8.34 -27.45
C LYS A 50 -10.56 8.41 -28.25
N GLY A 51 -11.27 9.53 -28.09
CA GLY A 51 -12.56 9.76 -28.75
C GLY A 51 -13.77 9.06 -28.10
N GLU A 52 -13.56 8.32 -27.04
CA GLU A 52 -14.66 7.70 -26.26
C GLU A 52 -15.29 8.69 -25.29
N ASN A 53 -16.53 8.42 -24.92
CA ASN A 53 -17.18 9.14 -23.83
C ASN A 53 -16.54 8.72 -22.48
N PRO A 54 -15.96 9.66 -21.71
CA PRO A 54 -15.32 9.34 -20.43
C PRO A 54 -16.28 8.75 -19.38
N GLU A 55 -17.59 8.83 -19.57
CA GLU A 55 -18.58 8.20 -18.69
C GLU A 55 -18.68 6.68 -18.88
N ASN A 56 -18.18 6.14 -20.00
CA ASN A 56 -18.19 4.70 -20.30
C ASN A 56 -17.02 3.97 -19.62
N ILE A 57 -16.81 4.20 -18.33
CA ILE A 57 -15.66 3.72 -17.58
C ILE A 57 -15.55 2.19 -17.61
N GLU A 58 -16.65 1.49 -17.34
CA GLU A 58 -16.68 0.02 -17.35
C GLU A 58 -16.36 -0.56 -18.74
N LEU A 59 -16.85 0.07 -19.81
CA LEU A 59 -16.53 -0.35 -21.17
C LEU A 59 -15.04 -0.24 -21.47
N MET A 60 -14.43 0.89 -21.09
CA MET A 60 -12.99 1.10 -21.27
C MET A 60 -12.17 0.11 -20.45
N PHE A 61 -12.54 -0.14 -19.18
CA PHE A 61 -11.93 -1.16 -18.35
C PHE A 61 -11.97 -2.54 -19.05
N ARG A 62 -13.15 -2.96 -19.53
CA ARG A 62 -13.30 -4.26 -20.19
C ARG A 62 -12.43 -4.39 -21.43
N ARG A 63 -12.31 -3.34 -22.24
CA ARG A 63 -11.44 -3.32 -23.42
C ARG A 63 -9.98 -3.47 -23.02
N VAL A 64 -9.50 -2.70 -22.05
CA VAL A 64 -8.11 -2.75 -21.58
C VAL A 64 -7.81 -4.11 -20.95
N TYR A 65 -8.65 -4.58 -20.03
CA TYR A 65 -8.48 -5.87 -19.37
C TYR A 65 -8.47 -7.04 -20.35
N SER A 66 -9.24 -6.96 -21.43
CA SER A 66 -9.35 -8.03 -22.44
C SER A 66 -8.27 -7.94 -23.51
N SER A 67 -7.55 -6.84 -23.65
CA SER A 67 -6.57 -6.64 -24.72
C SER A 67 -5.39 -7.62 -24.67
N GLY A 68 -5.02 -8.07 -23.49
CA GLY A 68 -3.94 -9.05 -23.27
C GLY A 68 -4.32 -10.50 -23.63
N PHE A 69 -5.58 -10.75 -23.96
CA PHE A 69 -6.13 -12.08 -24.30
C PHE A 69 -5.80 -13.17 -23.28
N THR A 70 -4.63 -13.80 -23.36
CA THR A 70 -4.21 -14.89 -22.46
C THR A 70 -3.38 -14.42 -21.25
N GLN A 71 -2.93 -13.17 -21.26
CA GLN A 71 -2.08 -12.59 -20.22
C GLN A 71 -2.92 -11.68 -19.30
N ARG A 72 -3.82 -12.28 -18.54
CA ARG A 72 -4.72 -11.59 -17.63
C ARG A 72 -4.73 -12.25 -16.25
N PRO A 73 -4.74 -11.46 -15.16
CA PRO A 73 -4.53 -10.01 -15.13
C PRO A 73 -3.06 -9.64 -15.43
N ASP A 74 -2.84 -8.48 -16.07
CA ASP A 74 -1.53 -7.86 -16.19
C ASP A 74 -1.48 -6.64 -15.25
N PRO A 75 -0.79 -6.72 -14.10
CA PRO A 75 -0.77 -5.65 -13.12
C PRO A 75 -0.18 -4.33 -13.65
N THR A 76 0.75 -4.39 -14.61
CA THR A 76 1.36 -3.20 -15.21
C THR A 76 0.33 -2.44 -16.05
N ILE A 77 -0.39 -3.15 -16.89
CA ILE A 77 -1.44 -2.56 -17.75
C ILE A 77 -2.60 -2.03 -16.90
N ILE A 78 -3.06 -2.81 -15.91
CA ILE A 78 -4.16 -2.39 -15.04
C ILE A 78 -3.73 -1.22 -14.15
N GLY A 79 -2.50 -1.21 -13.65
CA GLY A 79 -1.94 -0.08 -12.90
C GLY A 79 -1.87 1.20 -13.74
N ALA A 80 -1.46 1.11 -15.01
CA ALA A 80 -1.46 2.25 -15.94
C ALA A 80 -2.90 2.74 -16.23
N PHE A 81 -3.82 1.82 -16.49
CA PHE A 81 -5.23 2.15 -16.74
C PHE A 81 -5.91 2.77 -15.51
N SER A 82 -5.55 2.34 -14.31
CA SER A 82 -6.15 2.87 -13.07
C SER A 82 -6.05 4.40 -12.96
N GLY A 83 -4.90 4.99 -13.36
CA GLY A 83 -4.77 6.46 -13.41
C GLY A 83 -5.69 7.12 -14.45
N LEU A 84 -5.87 6.49 -15.60
CA LEU A 84 -6.81 6.95 -16.62
C LEU A 84 -8.26 6.82 -16.14
N GLU A 85 -8.59 5.72 -15.48
CA GLU A 85 -9.92 5.48 -14.90
C GLU A 85 -10.25 6.51 -13.82
N ILE A 86 -9.34 6.76 -12.88
CA ILE A 86 -9.51 7.78 -11.84
C ILE A 86 -9.78 9.15 -12.47
N ALA A 87 -9.06 9.51 -13.54
CA ALA A 87 -9.30 10.75 -14.27
C ALA A 87 -10.69 10.80 -14.93
N CYS A 88 -11.21 9.67 -15.44
CA CYS A 88 -12.58 9.57 -15.95
C CYS A 88 -13.62 9.75 -14.83
N TRP A 89 -13.42 9.13 -13.66
CA TRP A 89 -14.28 9.35 -12.50
C TRP A 89 -14.28 10.82 -12.05
N ASP A 90 -13.12 11.49 -12.08
CA ASP A 90 -13.02 12.92 -11.74
C ASP A 90 -13.78 13.78 -12.76
N ILE A 91 -13.72 13.47 -14.06
CA ILE A 91 -14.53 14.12 -15.10
C ILE A 91 -16.03 13.89 -14.84
N LEU A 92 -16.43 12.65 -14.58
CA LEU A 92 -17.83 12.31 -14.30
C LEU A 92 -18.35 13.07 -13.07
N GLY A 93 -17.59 13.12 -11.99
CA GLY A 93 -17.94 13.89 -10.81
C GLY A 93 -18.16 15.37 -11.12
N LYS A 94 -17.26 15.97 -11.90
CA LYS A 94 -17.33 17.38 -12.33
C LYS A 94 -18.50 17.62 -13.28
N SER A 95 -18.77 16.70 -14.21
CA SER A 95 -19.91 16.82 -15.14
C SER A 95 -21.27 16.81 -14.42
N CYS A 96 -21.35 16.06 -13.31
CA CYS A 96 -22.57 15.95 -12.49
C CYS A 96 -22.63 16.98 -11.34
N ASP A 97 -21.59 17.79 -11.15
CA ASP A 97 -21.40 18.67 -9.98
C ASP A 97 -21.57 17.91 -8.65
N LYS A 98 -20.94 16.72 -8.57
CA LYS A 98 -20.99 15.84 -7.40
C LYS A 98 -19.61 15.29 -7.07
N PRO A 99 -19.29 15.17 -5.77
CA PRO A 99 -18.10 14.43 -5.38
C PRO A 99 -18.27 12.94 -5.70
N ILE A 100 -17.19 12.26 -6.04
CA ILE A 100 -17.20 10.85 -6.48
C ILE A 100 -17.89 9.94 -5.46
N TYR A 101 -17.69 10.15 -4.16
CA TYR A 101 -18.35 9.32 -3.15
C TYR A 101 -19.89 9.37 -3.24
N SER A 102 -20.47 10.48 -3.70
CA SER A 102 -21.92 10.59 -3.91
C SER A 102 -22.40 9.75 -5.10
N LEU A 103 -21.56 9.60 -6.13
CA LEU A 103 -21.83 8.73 -7.28
C LEU A 103 -21.68 7.25 -6.93
N LEU A 104 -20.84 6.93 -5.94
CA LEU A 104 -20.58 5.57 -5.44
C LEU A 104 -21.53 5.13 -4.31
N GLY A 105 -22.62 5.85 -4.05
CA GLY A 105 -23.64 5.47 -3.07
C GLY A 105 -23.72 6.37 -1.83
N GLY A 106 -22.91 7.42 -1.74
CA GLY A 106 -22.95 8.41 -0.67
C GLY A 106 -21.96 8.16 0.47
N ALA A 107 -21.94 9.09 1.43
CA ALA A 107 -21.03 9.02 2.54
C ALA A 107 -21.63 8.24 3.71
N MET A 108 -21.05 7.12 4.08
CA MET A 108 -21.39 6.42 5.33
C MET A 108 -20.72 7.07 6.55
N GLN A 109 -19.53 7.65 6.36
CA GLN A 109 -18.77 8.31 7.42
C GLN A 109 -18.23 9.65 6.91
N LYS A 110 -18.33 10.68 7.74
CA LYS A 110 -17.77 12.02 7.43
C LYS A 110 -16.27 12.10 7.70
N ARG A 111 -15.75 11.26 8.57
CA ARG A 111 -14.34 11.15 8.94
C ARG A 111 -13.93 9.71 8.97
N ILE A 112 -12.80 9.41 8.36
CA ILE A 112 -12.18 8.08 8.33
C ILE A 112 -10.94 8.14 9.22
N ARG A 113 -10.80 7.15 10.13
CA ARG A 113 -9.59 6.97 10.91
C ARG A 113 -8.43 6.67 9.97
N SER A 114 -7.33 7.40 10.11
CA SER A 114 -6.08 7.11 9.42
C SER A 114 -5.02 6.57 10.38
N TYR A 115 -4.05 5.88 9.84
CA TYR A 115 -2.80 5.55 10.52
C TYR A 115 -1.63 6.26 9.86
N THR A 116 -0.50 6.30 10.54
CA THR A 116 0.77 6.78 9.99
C THR A 116 1.83 5.70 10.07
N TYR A 117 2.74 5.71 9.11
CA TYR A 117 3.95 4.91 9.19
C TYR A 117 5.02 5.65 10.01
N LEU A 118 5.83 4.91 10.78
CA LEU A 118 6.95 5.50 11.50
C LEU A 118 8.15 5.68 10.56
N TYR A 119 8.57 6.91 10.43
CA TYR A 119 9.79 7.30 9.72
C TYR A 119 10.77 8.00 10.66
N PRO A 120 12.07 7.99 10.33
CA PRO A 120 13.04 8.74 11.11
C PRO A 120 12.72 10.25 11.11
N LEU A 121 12.86 10.86 12.27
CA LEU A 121 12.78 12.32 12.40
C LEU A 121 14.03 12.99 11.75
N PRO A 122 13.97 14.30 11.43
CA PRO A 122 15.06 14.98 10.72
C PRO A 122 16.45 14.87 11.36
N HIS A 123 16.52 14.68 12.67
CA HIS A 123 17.77 14.55 13.42
C HIS A 123 18.22 13.09 13.63
N HIS A 124 17.39 12.10 13.23
CA HIS A 124 17.73 10.69 13.36
C HIS A 124 18.72 10.24 12.29
N ASP A 125 19.57 9.29 12.63
CA ASP A 125 20.33 8.52 11.65
C ASP A 125 19.39 7.55 10.92
N HIS A 126 19.11 7.84 9.65
CA HIS A 126 18.19 7.07 8.82
C HIS A 126 18.57 5.59 8.66
N LYS A 127 19.87 5.26 8.75
CA LYS A 127 20.33 3.87 8.63
C LYS A 127 20.10 3.08 9.90
N LYS A 128 20.26 3.74 11.05
CA LYS A 128 20.10 3.13 12.37
C LYS A 128 18.64 3.04 12.80
N PHE A 129 17.77 3.88 12.27
CA PHE A 129 16.36 3.96 12.66
C PHE A 129 15.67 2.59 12.67
N TRP A 130 15.88 1.80 11.63
CA TRP A 130 15.20 0.53 11.41
C TRP A 130 15.67 -0.61 12.35
N SER A 131 16.71 -0.36 13.13
CA SER A 131 17.23 -1.29 14.14
C SER A 131 17.33 -0.66 15.53
N ASN A 132 16.71 0.51 15.74
CA ASN A 132 16.78 1.22 17.00
C ASN A 132 15.38 1.56 17.55
N PRO A 133 14.87 0.78 18.54
CA PRO A 133 13.57 1.02 19.13
C PRO A 133 13.38 2.40 19.75
N ASP A 134 14.43 3.01 20.32
CA ASP A 134 14.34 4.33 20.95
C ASP A 134 14.04 5.43 19.96
N MET A 135 14.62 5.38 18.77
CA MET A 135 14.31 6.32 17.68
C MET A 135 12.85 6.16 17.21
N ALA A 136 12.37 4.92 17.11
CA ALA A 136 10.98 4.64 16.76
C ALA A 136 10.01 5.16 17.84
N VAL A 137 10.37 5.01 19.11
CA VAL A 137 9.61 5.57 20.26
C VAL A 137 9.52 7.09 20.17
N GLU A 138 10.60 7.77 19.84
CA GLU A 138 10.62 9.23 19.68
C GLU A 138 9.69 9.64 18.52
N SER A 139 9.79 8.99 17.37
CA SER A 139 8.89 9.22 16.24
C SER A 139 7.43 8.95 16.62
N ALA A 140 7.14 7.89 17.36
CA ALA A 140 5.79 7.56 17.79
C ALA A 140 5.20 8.65 18.70
N ARG A 141 5.99 9.23 19.60
CA ARG A 141 5.55 10.36 20.43
C ARG A 141 5.15 11.59 19.59
N GLU A 142 5.91 11.88 18.55
CA GLU A 142 5.54 12.99 17.65
C GLU A 142 4.24 12.68 16.87
N MET A 143 4.05 11.46 16.41
CA MET A 143 2.80 11.06 15.73
C MET A 143 1.59 11.14 16.66
N LEU A 144 1.73 10.75 17.93
CA LEU A 144 0.68 10.93 18.93
C LEU A 144 0.34 12.40 19.16
N LYS A 145 1.33 13.31 19.19
CA LYS A 145 1.08 14.77 19.30
C LYS A 145 0.30 15.31 18.11
N LEU A 146 0.52 14.75 16.91
CA LEU A 146 -0.24 15.10 15.71
C LEU A 146 -1.67 14.51 15.69
N GLY A 147 -2.03 13.68 16.68
CA GLY A 147 -3.37 13.12 16.83
C GLY A 147 -3.58 11.77 16.15
N PHE A 148 -2.54 11.11 15.65
CA PHE A 148 -2.67 9.75 15.13
C PHE A 148 -2.98 8.76 16.26
N THR A 149 -3.94 7.88 16.01
CA THR A 149 -4.37 6.83 16.94
C THR A 149 -4.01 5.44 16.46
N ALA A 150 -3.29 5.34 15.36
CA ALA A 150 -2.77 4.08 14.82
C ALA A 150 -1.43 4.34 14.14
N ILE A 151 -0.46 3.46 14.38
CA ILE A 151 0.94 3.64 14.00
C ILE A 151 1.46 2.34 13.39
N LYS A 152 1.98 2.40 12.16
CA LYS A 152 2.58 1.28 11.43
C LYS A 152 4.10 1.34 11.49
N PHE A 153 4.74 0.18 11.63
CA PHE A 153 6.20 0.02 11.65
C PHE A 153 6.59 -1.38 11.19
N ASP A 154 7.85 -1.58 10.78
CA ASP A 154 8.35 -2.89 10.34
C ASP A 154 9.84 -3.12 10.67
N PRO A 155 10.17 -3.55 11.87
CA PRO A 155 11.53 -3.87 12.27
C PRO A 155 11.96 -5.30 11.94
N ALA A 156 11.24 -6.01 11.07
CA ALA A 156 11.35 -7.45 10.89
C ALA A 156 12.61 -7.95 10.16
N GLY A 157 13.62 -7.12 10.03
CA GLY A 157 14.87 -7.42 9.34
C GLY A 157 14.89 -6.96 7.89
N PRO A 158 16.00 -7.17 7.17
CA PRO A 158 16.15 -6.64 5.83
C PRO A 158 15.27 -7.36 4.83
N TYR A 159 14.63 -6.58 3.93
CA TYR A 159 13.93 -7.13 2.79
C TYR A 159 14.90 -7.84 1.84
N THR A 160 14.52 -9.01 1.35
CA THR A 160 15.29 -9.76 0.37
C THR A 160 14.56 -9.82 -0.98
N ILE A 161 15.33 -9.78 -2.06
CA ILE A 161 14.78 -9.94 -3.43
C ILE A 161 14.54 -11.41 -3.80
N ARG A 162 14.83 -12.35 -2.88
CA ARG A 162 14.80 -13.79 -3.14
C ARG A 162 13.51 -14.48 -2.70
N GLY A 163 12.48 -13.70 -2.38
CA GLY A 163 11.23 -14.25 -1.84
C GLY A 163 11.31 -14.54 -0.34
N GLY A 164 10.38 -15.34 0.16
CA GLY A 164 10.22 -15.61 1.58
C GLY A 164 11.45 -16.28 2.23
N HIS A 165 11.82 -15.82 3.42
CA HIS A 165 12.90 -16.40 4.22
C HIS A 165 12.45 -16.65 5.67
N GLN A 166 13.25 -17.42 6.41
CA GLN A 166 13.05 -17.58 7.85
C GLN A 166 13.66 -16.38 8.58
N PRO A 167 12.92 -15.71 9.49
CA PRO A 167 13.52 -14.68 10.33
C PRO A 167 14.56 -15.30 11.26
N SER A 168 15.69 -14.62 11.41
CA SER A 168 16.70 -15.02 12.38
C SER A 168 16.21 -14.78 13.83
N MET A 169 16.86 -15.38 14.81
CA MET A 169 16.55 -15.07 16.22
C MET A 169 16.83 -13.60 16.55
N PHE A 170 17.82 -13.00 15.88
CA PHE A 170 18.12 -11.57 16.03
C PHE A 170 16.93 -10.72 15.54
N ASP A 171 16.38 -11.01 14.34
CA ASP A 171 15.24 -10.26 13.78
C ASP A 171 13.98 -10.42 14.62
N ILE A 172 13.73 -11.64 15.15
CA ILE A 172 12.59 -11.89 16.06
C ILE A 172 12.76 -11.08 17.35
N ASN A 173 13.92 -11.11 17.97
CA ASN A 173 14.18 -10.38 19.21
C ASN A 173 14.08 -8.86 18.98
N LEU A 174 14.63 -8.36 17.87
CA LEU A 174 14.51 -6.95 17.50
C LEU A 174 13.05 -6.55 17.33
N SER A 175 12.23 -7.38 16.66
CA SER A 175 10.80 -7.13 16.49
C SER A 175 10.06 -7.09 17.84
N ILE A 176 10.41 -7.99 18.79
CA ILE A 176 9.88 -7.99 20.14
C ILE A 176 10.25 -6.70 20.89
N GLU A 177 11.52 -6.27 20.80
CA GLU A 177 11.98 -5.03 21.44
C GLU A 177 11.24 -3.80 20.91
N PHE A 178 11.04 -3.69 19.59
CA PHE A 178 10.25 -2.63 18.99
C PHE A 178 8.79 -2.64 19.46
N CYS A 179 8.13 -3.80 19.40
CA CYS A 179 6.74 -3.93 19.84
C CYS A 179 6.59 -3.56 21.31
N LYS A 180 7.48 -4.04 22.17
CA LYS A 180 7.49 -3.74 23.61
C LYS A 180 7.67 -2.25 23.88
N ALA A 181 8.69 -1.63 23.29
CA ALA A 181 8.99 -0.21 23.48
C ALA A 181 7.86 0.69 22.96
N LEU A 182 7.34 0.39 21.77
CA LEU A 182 6.21 1.13 21.19
C LEU A 182 4.94 0.96 22.01
N ARG A 183 4.58 -0.28 22.43
CA ARG A 183 3.39 -0.53 23.25
C ARG A 183 3.46 0.18 24.59
N GLN A 184 4.62 0.19 25.25
CA GLN A 184 4.83 0.93 26.49
C GLN A 184 4.67 2.45 26.29
N THR A 185 5.10 2.96 25.12
CA THR A 185 5.03 4.38 24.80
C THR A 185 3.63 4.84 24.45
N VAL A 186 2.94 4.11 23.57
CA VAL A 186 1.61 4.52 23.10
C VAL A 186 0.49 4.13 24.07
N GLY A 187 0.70 3.10 24.91
CA GLY A 187 -0.31 2.58 25.84
C GLY A 187 -1.62 2.28 25.09
N ASN A 188 -2.72 2.84 25.58
CA ASN A 188 -4.05 2.75 24.97
C ASN A 188 -4.39 3.91 24.01
N LYS A 189 -3.43 4.81 23.72
CA LYS A 189 -3.67 5.99 22.87
C LYS A 189 -3.63 5.67 21.40
N ALA A 190 -2.91 4.60 21.01
CA ALA A 190 -2.82 4.19 19.62
C ALA A 190 -2.72 2.67 19.47
N ASP A 191 -3.27 2.17 18.35
CA ASP A 191 -3.03 0.81 17.89
C ASP A 191 -1.67 0.71 17.19
N LEU A 192 -1.08 -0.47 17.25
CA LEU A 192 0.18 -0.79 16.59
C LEU A 192 -0.07 -1.75 15.43
N LEU A 193 0.53 -1.45 14.28
CA LEU A 193 0.37 -2.17 13.03
C LEU A 193 1.75 -2.63 12.57
N PHE A 194 1.90 -3.93 12.36
CA PHE A 194 3.18 -4.52 11.98
C PHE A 194 3.18 -4.88 10.49
N GLY A 195 4.06 -4.23 9.72
CA GLY A 195 4.21 -4.45 8.28
C GLY A 195 5.43 -5.31 7.95
N THR A 196 5.36 -6.14 6.90
CA THR A 196 6.47 -7.01 6.52
C THR A 196 6.68 -7.20 5.02
N HIS A 197 5.80 -6.68 4.19
CA HIS A 197 5.92 -6.67 2.72
C HIS A 197 6.23 -8.04 2.08
N GLY A 198 5.67 -9.13 2.61
CA GLY A 198 5.79 -10.46 2.02
C GLY A 198 7.17 -11.10 2.15
N GLN A 199 7.92 -10.81 3.22
CA GLN A 199 9.32 -11.23 3.30
C GLN A 199 9.56 -12.61 3.91
N PHE A 200 8.56 -13.25 4.52
CA PHE A 200 8.79 -14.52 5.21
C PHE A 200 8.22 -15.73 4.47
N THR A 201 8.77 -16.91 4.81
CA THR A 201 8.09 -18.17 4.55
C THR A 201 6.90 -18.32 5.50
N THR A 202 5.96 -19.18 5.18
CA THR A 202 4.79 -19.47 6.03
C THR A 202 5.18 -19.83 7.46
N SER A 203 6.15 -20.72 7.63
CA SER A 203 6.64 -21.12 8.96
C SER A 203 7.37 -19.98 9.68
N GLY A 204 8.10 -19.14 8.93
CA GLY A 204 8.76 -17.96 9.47
C GLY A 204 7.77 -16.91 9.96
N ALA A 205 6.74 -16.64 9.17
CA ALA A 205 5.65 -15.73 9.52
C ALA A 205 4.90 -16.21 10.78
N ILE A 206 4.56 -17.50 10.86
CA ILE A 206 3.89 -18.09 12.03
C ILE A 206 4.78 -17.95 13.27
N ARG A 207 6.06 -18.26 13.17
CA ARG A 207 7.01 -18.15 14.28
C ARG A 207 7.14 -16.72 14.79
N LEU A 208 7.28 -15.74 13.88
CA LEU A 208 7.33 -14.32 14.24
C LEU A 208 6.00 -13.85 14.81
N GLY A 209 4.88 -14.13 14.14
CA GLY A 209 3.56 -13.73 14.59
C GLY A 209 3.25 -14.21 16.02
N LYS A 210 3.53 -15.48 16.32
CA LYS A 210 3.37 -16.04 17.67
C LYS A 210 4.21 -15.34 18.74
N ALA A 211 5.43 -14.91 18.37
CA ALA A 211 6.30 -14.16 19.28
C ALA A 211 5.79 -12.74 19.57
N LEU A 212 4.90 -12.22 18.72
CA LEU A 212 4.36 -10.86 18.83
C LEU A 212 2.93 -10.80 19.37
N GLU A 213 2.27 -11.92 19.60
CA GLU A 213 0.87 -11.97 20.06
C GLU A 213 0.62 -11.18 21.35
N GLU A 214 1.56 -11.21 22.30
CA GLU A 214 1.45 -10.50 23.57
C GLU A 214 1.33 -8.99 23.48
N PHE A 215 1.74 -8.40 22.34
CA PHE A 215 1.73 -6.94 22.15
C PHE A 215 0.40 -6.39 21.61
N ASN A 216 -0.60 -7.23 21.40
CA ASN A 216 -1.93 -6.86 20.95
C ASN A 216 -1.89 -5.94 19.71
N LEU A 217 -1.26 -6.41 18.65
CA LEU A 217 -1.15 -5.70 17.38
C LEU A 217 -2.53 -5.69 16.68
N LEU A 218 -2.88 -4.56 16.06
CA LEU A 218 -4.13 -4.43 15.30
C LEU A 218 -4.13 -5.35 14.08
N TRP A 219 -2.97 -5.44 13.39
CA TRP A 219 -2.74 -6.44 12.35
C TRP A 219 -1.26 -6.74 12.13
N PHE A 220 -1.02 -7.89 11.50
CA PHE A 220 0.24 -8.31 10.93
C PHE A 220 0.08 -8.32 9.40
N GLU A 221 0.73 -7.38 8.70
CA GLU A 221 0.49 -7.10 7.30
C GLU A 221 1.51 -7.78 6.40
N GLU A 222 1.00 -8.39 5.31
CA GLU A 222 1.79 -9.03 4.26
C GLU A 222 2.89 -9.95 4.82
N PRO A 223 2.56 -10.92 5.71
CA PRO A 223 3.58 -11.75 6.35
C PRO A 223 4.37 -12.63 5.37
N ILE A 224 3.74 -13.03 4.27
CA ILE A 224 4.31 -13.90 3.24
C ILE A 224 4.08 -13.32 1.85
N PRO A 225 4.83 -13.78 0.80
CA PRO A 225 4.55 -13.39 -0.58
C PRO A 225 3.11 -13.70 -0.99
N PRO A 226 2.51 -12.91 -1.91
CA PRO A 226 1.08 -13.03 -2.27
C PRO A 226 0.76 -14.23 -3.17
N ASP A 227 1.75 -15.00 -3.58
CA ASP A 227 1.65 -16.01 -4.65
C ASP A 227 0.72 -17.19 -4.31
N ASN A 228 0.45 -17.42 -3.02
CA ASN A 228 -0.35 -18.56 -2.57
C ASN A 228 -1.30 -18.21 -1.42
N ILE A 229 -2.59 -18.11 -1.74
CA ILE A 229 -3.64 -17.75 -0.78
C ILE A 229 -3.84 -18.81 0.32
N ASP A 230 -3.59 -20.09 0.03
CA ASP A 230 -3.72 -21.15 1.04
C ASP A 230 -2.64 -21.05 2.12
N GLU A 231 -1.46 -20.53 1.77
CA GLU A 231 -0.40 -20.26 2.74
C GLU A 231 -0.77 -19.09 3.65
N PHE A 232 -1.43 -18.04 3.13
CA PHE A 232 -2.02 -16.97 3.97
C PHE A 232 -3.04 -17.52 4.96
N LYS A 233 -3.92 -18.43 4.51
CA LYS A 233 -4.88 -19.11 5.39
C LYS A 233 -4.18 -19.87 6.52
N LYS A 234 -3.06 -20.55 6.25
CA LYS A 234 -2.29 -21.23 7.28
C LYS A 234 -1.74 -20.24 8.32
N VAL A 235 -1.20 -19.10 7.88
CA VAL A 235 -0.75 -18.06 8.83
C VAL A 235 -1.92 -17.55 9.67
N ALA A 236 -3.03 -17.17 9.03
CA ALA A 236 -4.19 -16.59 9.69
C ALA A 236 -4.87 -17.56 10.69
N THR A 237 -4.74 -18.88 10.48
CA THR A 237 -5.30 -19.87 11.40
C THR A 237 -4.38 -20.24 12.57
N GLN A 238 -3.09 -19.91 12.48
CA GLN A 238 -2.10 -20.28 13.49
C GLN A 238 -1.58 -19.11 14.33
N VAL A 239 -1.88 -17.88 13.92
CA VAL A 239 -1.48 -16.64 14.60
C VAL A 239 -2.73 -15.90 15.05
N ASN A 240 -2.78 -15.49 16.32
CA ASN A 240 -3.93 -14.78 16.90
C ASN A 240 -3.96 -13.27 16.56
N ILE A 241 -2.93 -12.75 15.87
CA ILE A 241 -2.95 -11.39 15.34
C ILE A 241 -3.73 -11.39 14.02
N PRO A 242 -4.70 -10.47 13.80
CA PRO A 242 -5.37 -10.34 12.51
C PRO A 242 -4.37 -10.16 11.36
N ILE A 243 -4.56 -10.87 10.26
CA ILE A 243 -3.70 -10.76 9.09
C ILE A 243 -4.29 -9.76 8.11
N ALA A 244 -3.50 -8.78 7.69
CA ALA A 244 -3.85 -7.84 6.64
C ALA A 244 -3.07 -8.16 5.36
N THR A 245 -3.74 -8.02 4.22
CA THR A 245 -3.15 -8.18 2.89
C THR A 245 -3.96 -7.39 1.87
N GLY A 246 -3.52 -7.26 0.64
CA GLY A 246 -4.25 -6.64 -0.46
C GLY A 246 -3.43 -5.70 -1.34
N GLU A 247 -2.36 -5.12 -0.84
CA GLU A 247 -1.56 -4.18 -1.66
C GLU A 247 -0.86 -4.85 -2.85
N ARG A 248 -0.78 -6.18 -2.86
CA ARG A 248 -0.10 -6.98 -3.89
C ARG A 248 -1.01 -7.94 -4.64
N HIS A 249 -2.31 -7.86 -4.43
CA HIS A 249 -3.31 -8.72 -5.07
C HIS A 249 -4.04 -8.01 -6.19
#